data_9b9980f3ca49c0c4080a0e520b20e832
#
_entry.id   9b9980f3ca49c0c4080a0e520b20e832
#
_cell.length_a   1.000
_cell.length_b   1.000
_cell.length_c   1.000
_cell.angle_alpha   90.00
_cell.angle_beta   90.00
_cell.angle_gamma   90.00
#
_symmetry.space_group_name_H-M   'P 1'
#
loop_
_entity.id
_entity.type
_entity.pdbx_description
1 polymer ?
#
loop_
_entity_poly.entity_id
_entity_poly.type
_entity_poly.pdbx_seq_one_letter_code
_entity_poly.pdbx_strand_id
1 'polypeptide(L)'
;MIRFGVVGGGWRSEFYIRIATLLPQRFELTGVYIRNPQVAITLSDKYNIITYSSLEHLINTNPDFIVSCVDKYSICSEIELLCERGIAVLSETPIGINHEQIKDFKKKVRPEWKIQVAEQFHFQPRNQAYKKIIESGVLGTVHQVYLSCCHDYHAVSLFKYFLDIKEEKPKIQSLCLPDKVIRYNSRNGV
;
A
#
# COMPACT_ATOMS: atom_id res chain seq x y z
N MET A 1 14.47 -10.14 13.48
CA MET A 1 13.80 -8.83 13.52
C MET A 1 13.84 -8.28 12.12
N ILE A 2 12.72 -7.77 11.60
CA ILE A 2 12.61 -7.24 10.24
C ILE A 2 12.92 -5.74 10.29
N ARG A 3 13.86 -5.29 9.46
CA ARG A 3 14.33 -3.91 9.39
C ARG A 3 13.75 -3.23 8.16
N PHE A 4 13.09 -2.09 8.32
CA PHE A 4 12.53 -1.40 7.17
C PHE A 4 12.67 0.12 7.27
N GLY A 5 12.77 0.75 6.09
CA GLY A 5 12.71 2.19 5.95
C GLY A 5 11.37 2.65 5.40
N VAL A 6 11.06 3.93 5.51
CA VAL A 6 9.84 4.52 4.93
C VAL A 6 10.22 5.76 4.09
N VAL A 7 9.61 5.87 2.91
CA VAL A 7 9.68 7.06 2.07
C VAL A 7 8.32 7.75 2.07
N GLY A 8 8.30 9.01 2.49
CA GLY A 8 7.09 9.82 2.58
C GLY A 8 6.81 10.35 3.98
N GLY A 9 5.98 11.39 4.09
CA GLY A 9 5.64 12.04 5.36
C GLY A 9 4.13 12.21 5.58
N GLY A 10 3.33 11.43 4.85
CA GLY A 10 1.86 11.47 4.97
C GLY A 10 1.32 10.52 6.04
N TRP A 11 0.00 10.52 6.23
CA TRP A 11 -0.68 9.68 7.22
C TRP A 11 -0.39 8.17 7.06
N ARG A 12 -0.08 7.69 5.84
CA ARG A 12 0.31 6.29 5.65
C ARG A 12 1.70 5.99 6.17
N SER A 13 2.63 6.93 6.06
CA SER A 13 3.95 6.80 6.72
C SER A 13 3.79 6.66 8.22
N GLU A 14 2.92 7.48 8.85
CA GLU A 14 2.63 7.36 10.29
C GLU A 14 2.07 5.99 10.66
N PHE A 15 1.27 5.37 9.80
CA PHE A 15 0.77 4.02 10.03
C PHE A 15 1.90 2.99 10.17
N TYR A 16 2.89 3.02 9.29
CA TYR A 16 4.04 2.11 9.36
C TYR A 16 4.99 2.44 10.51
N ILE A 17 5.20 3.71 10.81
CA ILE A 17 5.96 4.15 12.00
C ILE A 17 5.33 3.56 13.26
N ARG A 18 4.01 3.68 13.41
CA ARG A 18 3.28 3.12 14.56
C ARG A 18 3.38 1.60 14.65
N ILE A 19 3.39 0.88 13.52
CA ILE A 19 3.61 -0.58 13.54
C ILE A 19 4.95 -0.92 14.18
N ALA A 20 6.03 -0.25 13.80
CA ALA A 20 7.34 -0.47 14.40
C ALA A 20 7.36 -0.12 15.90
N THR A 21 6.74 1.00 16.26
CA THR A 21 6.65 1.44 17.66
C THR A 21 5.85 0.45 18.53
N LEU A 22 4.76 -0.11 18.01
CA LEU A 22 3.89 -1.02 18.76
C LEU A 22 4.40 -2.46 18.79
N LEU A 23 5.25 -2.84 17.85
CA LEU A 23 5.76 -4.19 17.72
C LEU A 23 7.31 -4.21 17.61
N PRO A 24 8.03 -3.58 18.57
CA PRO A 24 9.48 -3.41 18.48
C PRO A 24 10.26 -4.73 18.51
N GLN A 25 9.64 -5.79 19.04
CA GLN A 25 10.24 -7.13 19.04
C GLN A 25 10.19 -7.82 17.63
N ARG A 26 9.40 -7.27 16.69
CA ARG A 26 9.25 -7.82 15.34
C ARG A 26 9.87 -6.93 14.28
N PHE A 27 9.78 -5.60 14.47
CA PHE A 27 10.13 -4.60 13.48
C PHE A 27 11.08 -3.56 14.04
N GLU A 28 12.06 -3.19 13.24
CA GLU A 28 12.94 -2.05 13.46
C GLU A 28 12.74 -1.05 12.32
N LEU A 29 12.32 0.18 12.66
CA LEU A 29 12.29 1.29 11.72
C LEU A 29 13.70 1.87 11.62
N THR A 30 14.35 1.72 10.47
CA THR A 30 15.71 2.24 10.26
C THR A 30 15.73 3.75 10.00
N GLY A 31 14.59 4.34 9.68
CA GLY A 31 14.34 5.77 9.53
C GLY A 31 13.31 6.08 8.45
N VAL A 32 13.05 7.37 8.29
CA VAL A 32 12.07 7.87 7.32
C VAL A 32 12.70 8.96 6.45
N TYR A 33 12.67 8.78 5.13
CA TYR A 33 13.06 9.84 4.19
C TYR A 33 11.88 10.76 3.90
N ILE A 34 12.04 12.05 4.18
CA ILE A 34 10.99 13.06 4.01
C ILE A 34 11.58 14.30 3.34
N ARG A 35 11.03 14.67 2.18
CA ARG A 35 11.47 15.84 1.42
C ARG A 35 11.19 17.18 2.11
N ASN A 36 10.08 17.26 2.85
CA ASN A 36 9.67 18.48 3.54
C ASN A 36 10.29 18.52 4.95
N PRO A 37 11.22 19.45 5.24
CA PRO A 37 11.90 19.51 6.53
C PRO A 37 10.97 19.74 7.71
N GLN A 38 9.90 20.54 7.54
CA GLN A 38 8.95 20.81 8.62
C GLN A 38 8.15 19.55 9.01
N VAL A 39 7.76 18.76 8.01
CA VAL A 39 7.10 17.46 8.25
C VAL A 39 8.07 16.48 8.91
N ALA A 40 9.34 16.48 8.50
CA ALA A 40 10.37 15.64 9.09
C ALA A 40 10.56 15.93 10.57
N ILE A 41 10.69 17.20 10.96
CA ILE A 41 10.79 17.64 12.36
C ILE A 41 9.54 17.18 13.13
N THR A 42 8.34 17.48 12.62
CA THR A 42 7.08 17.11 13.28
C THR A 42 6.98 15.61 13.56
N LEU A 43 7.33 14.76 12.59
CA LEU A 43 7.27 13.31 12.77
C LEU A 43 8.39 12.79 13.67
N SER A 44 9.59 13.36 13.57
CA SER A 44 10.72 13.04 14.44
C SER A 44 10.36 13.29 15.91
N ASP A 45 9.82 14.47 16.22
CA ASP A 45 9.43 14.85 17.58
C ASP A 45 8.26 14.00 18.10
N LYS A 46 7.26 13.77 17.25
CA LYS A 46 6.04 13.01 17.61
C LYS A 46 6.31 11.55 17.95
N TYR A 47 7.21 10.91 17.21
CA TYR A 47 7.43 9.46 17.30
C TYR A 47 8.81 9.07 17.81
N ASN A 48 9.68 10.04 18.09
CA ASN A 48 11.09 9.83 18.46
C ASN A 48 11.82 8.92 17.46
N ILE A 49 11.75 9.29 16.17
CA ILE A 49 12.31 8.52 15.06
C ILE A 49 13.39 9.30 14.32
N ILE A 50 14.26 8.59 13.62
CA ILE A 50 15.27 9.18 12.76
C ILE A 50 14.61 9.55 11.42
N THR A 51 14.79 10.82 11.00
CA THR A 51 14.38 11.29 9.68
C THR A 51 15.59 11.69 8.87
N TYR A 52 15.51 11.43 7.57
CA TYR A 52 16.58 11.74 6.62
C TYR A 52 16.09 12.74 5.56
N SER A 53 16.97 13.68 5.19
CA SER A 53 16.76 14.60 4.07
C SER A 53 17.26 14.04 2.73
N SER A 54 17.93 12.89 2.75
CA SER A 54 18.44 12.19 1.57
C SER A 54 17.99 10.73 1.57
N LEU A 55 17.51 10.26 0.41
CA LEU A 55 17.14 8.88 0.19
C LEU A 55 18.35 7.94 0.36
N GLU A 56 19.53 8.38 -0.07
CA GLU A 56 20.77 7.61 0.04
C GLU A 56 21.12 7.32 1.51
N HIS A 57 20.89 8.27 2.42
CA HIS A 57 21.12 8.02 3.83
C HIS A 57 20.18 6.91 4.38
N LEU A 58 18.92 6.91 3.94
CA LEU A 58 18.00 5.83 4.31
C LEU A 58 18.46 4.48 3.73
N ILE A 59 18.83 4.43 2.46
CA ILE A 59 19.32 3.21 1.80
C ILE A 59 20.57 2.67 2.52
N ASN A 60 21.51 3.54 2.91
CA ASN A 60 22.73 3.16 3.61
C ASN A 60 22.50 2.57 5.01
N THR A 61 21.29 2.66 5.56
CA THR A 61 20.92 1.93 6.80
C THR A 61 20.74 0.43 6.59
N ASN A 62 20.77 -0.01 5.33
CA ASN A 62 20.67 -1.40 4.94
C ASN A 62 19.36 -2.07 5.42
N PRO A 63 18.19 -1.52 5.06
CA PRO A 63 16.90 -2.10 5.42
C PRO A 63 16.64 -3.36 4.59
N ASP A 64 15.86 -4.31 5.14
CA ASP A 64 15.38 -5.48 4.40
C ASP A 64 14.45 -5.08 3.25
N PHE A 65 13.69 -3.99 3.45
CA PHE A 65 12.86 -3.36 2.41
C PHE A 65 12.54 -1.91 2.78
N ILE A 66 12.06 -1.16 1.79
CA ILE A 66 11.55 0.20 1.98
C ILE A 66 10.05 0.25 1.65
N VAL A 67 9.28 0.90 2.52
CA VAL A 67 7.87 1.20 2.28
C VAL A 67 7.78 2.53 1.53
N SER A 68 7.21 2.49 0.32
CA SER A 68 6.95 3.71 -0.46
C SER A 68 5.54 4.23 -0.17
N CYS A 69 5.48 5.37 0.53
CA CYS A 69 4.26 6.09 0.90
C CYS A 69 4.18 7.46 0.23
N VAL A 70 4.68 7.56 -0.98
CA VAL A 70 4.61 8.79 -1.78
C VAL A 70 3.26 8.94 -2.47
N ASP A 71 3.02 10.11 -3.07
CA ASP A 71 1.80 10.34 -3.84
C ASP A 71 1.71 9.43 -5.09
N LYS A 72 0.47 9.18 -5.53
CA LYS A 72 0.17 8.28 -6.64
C LYS A 72 0.78 8.69 -8.00
N TYR A 73 1.19 9.95 -8.17
CA TYR A 73 1.82 10.42 -9.40
C TYR A 73 3.31 10.06 -9.44
N SER A 74 3.96 10.02 -8.28
CA SER A 74 5.40 9.76 -8.13
C SER A 74 5.72 8.30 -7.84
N ILE A 75 4.74 7.48 -7.47
CA ILE A 75 4.96 6.14 -6.89
C ILE A 75 5.72 5.19 -7.84
N CYS A 76 5.38 5.17 -9.14
CA CYS A 76 6.07 4.30 -10.10
C CYS A 76 7.55 4.65 -10.24
N SER A 77 7.87 5.95 -10.36
CA SER A 77 9.26 6.40 -10.47
C SER A 77 10.06 6.19 -9.18
N GLU A 78 9.40 6.30 -8.03
CA GLU A 78 10.04 6.01 -6.74
C GLU A 78 10.37 4.51 -6.59
N ILE A 79 9.45 3.64 -7.00
CA ILE A 79 9.69 2.18 -6.98
C ILE A 79 10.83 1.82 -7.93
N GLU A 80 10.84 2.36 -9.16
CA GLU A 80 11.90 2.16 -10.15
C GLU A 80 13.25 2.56 -9.57
N LEU A 81 13.33 3.76 -8.98
CA LEU A 81 14.54 4.30 -8.36
C LEU A 81 15.08 3.39 -7.25
N LEU A 82 14.22 2.89 -6.37
CA LEU A 82 14.60 2.00 -5.27
C LEU A 82 15.03 0.62 -5.79
N CYS A 83 14.28 0.04 -6.73
CA CYS A 83 14.58 -1.27 -7.28
C CYS A 83 15.88 -1.29 -8.09
N GLU A 84 16.21 -0.20 -8.81
CA GLU A 84 17.50 -0.05 -9.50
C GLU A 84 18.70 -0.05 -8.54
N ARG A 85 18.48 0.30 -7.29
CA ARG A 85 19.47 0.22 -6.20
C ARG A 85 19.45 -1.13 -5.44
N GLY A 86 18.67 -2.10 -5.94
CA GLY A 86 18.57 -3.43 -5.35
C GLY A 86 17.69 -3.50 -4.09
N ILE A 87 16.92 -2.45 -3.81
CA ILE A 87 16.04 -2.39 -2.64
C ILE A 87 14.72 -3.09 -2.93
N ALA A 88 14.30 -3.97 -2.02
CA ALA A 88 12.95 -4.51 -2.05
C ALA A 88 11.94 -3.43 -1.61
N VAL A 89 10.79 -3.34 -2.28
CA VAL A 89 9.82 -2.27 -2.08
C VAL A 89 8.45 -2.83 -1.70
N LEU A 90 7.90 -2.34 -0.59
CA LEU A 90 6.48 -2.43 -0.27
C LEU A 90 5.80 -1.12 -0.67
N SER A 91 5.05 -1.14 -1.75
CA SER A 91 4.39 0.06 -2.28
C SER A 91 2.99 0.24 -1.74
N GLU A 92 2.64 1.44 -1.29
CA GLU A 92 1.25 1.78 -0.98
C GLU A 92 0.35 1.75 -2.21
N THR A 93 -0.93 1.61 -1.98
CA THR A 93 -1.98 1.60 -2.99
C THR A 93 -2.53 3.00 -3.26
N PRO A 94 -2.90 3.28 -4.53
CA PRO A 94 -2.69 2.51 -5.76
C PRO A 94 -1.28 2.70 -6.31
N ILE A 95 -0.76 1.70 -7.03
CA ILE A 95 0.57 1.76 -7.67
C ILE A 95 0.64 2.70 -8.89
N GLY A 96 -0.44 3.34 -9.23
CA GLY A 96 -0.50 4.29 -10.34
C GLY A 96 -1.88 4.93 -10.47
N ILE A 97 -1.96 5.96 -11.30
CA ILE A 97 -3.18 6.77 -11.49
C ILE A 97 -4.11 6.27 -12.60
N ASN A 98 -3.55 5.55 -13.56
CA ASN A 98 -4.30 5.03 -14.70
C ASN A 98 -3.64 3.78 -15.29
N HIS A 99 -4.34 3.14 -16.23
CA HIS A 99 -3.89 1.92 -16.88
C HIS A 99 -2.59 2.11 -17.68
N GLU A 100 -2.43 3.24 -18.35
CA GLU A 100 -1.26 3.51 -19.20
C GLU A 100 0.01 3.61 -18.36
N GLN A 101 -0.03 4.38 -17.27
CA GLN A 101 1.10 4.49 -16.34
C GLN A 101 1.52 3.12 -15.78
N ILE A 102 0.54 2.31 -15.35
CA ILE A 102 0.82 0.97 -14.82
C ILE A 102 1.38 0.06 -15.91
N LYS A 103 0.84 0.13 -17.12
CA LYS A 103 1.34 -0.65 -18.27
C LYS A 103 2.76 -0.28 -18.64
N ASP A 104 3.09 1.00 -18.65
CA ASP A 104 4.45 1.46 -18.95
C ASP A 104 5.43 1.13 -17.83
N PHE A 105 5.01 1.26 -16.58
CA PHE A 105 5.80 0.80 -15.45
C PHE A 105 6.07 -0.72 -15.54
N LYS A 106 5.04 -1.52 -15.83
CA LYS A 106 5.17 -2.98 -15.98
C LYS A 106 6.20 -3.41 -17.03
N LYS A 107 6.36 -2.65 -18.14
CA LYS A 107 7.39 -2.91 -19.15
C LYS A 107 8.81 -2.74 -18.63
N LYS A 108 9.00 -1.92 -17.61
CA LYS A 108 10.30 -1.62 -16.99
C LYS A 108 10.67 -2.59 -15.87
N VAL A 109 9.67 -3.24 -15.28
CA VAL A 109 9.88 -4.19 -14.17
C VAL A 109 10.76 -5.34 -14.63
N ARG A 110 11.84 -5.58 -13.89
CA ARG A 110 12.78 -6.67 -14.13
C ARG A 110 12.51 -7.85 -13.22
N PRO A 111 12.83 -9.09 -13.63
CA PRO A 111 12.58 -10.29 -12.83
C PRO A 111 13.21 -10.29 -11.43
N GLU A 112 14.36 -9.63 -11.28
CA GLU A 112 15.08 -9.50 -10.00
C GLU A 112 14.49 -8.47 -9.04
N TRP A 113 13.60 -7.59 -9.50
CA TRP A 113 12.98 -6.58 -8.66
C TRP A 113 11.97 -7.20 -7.69
N LYS A 114 12.11 -6.88 -6.43
CA LYS A 114 11.23 -7.35 -5.36
C LYS A 114 10.21 -6.25 -5.02
N ILE A 115 9.05 -6.33 -5.64
CA ILE A 115 7.98 -5.35 -5.47
C ILE A 115 6.74 -6.05 -4.92
N GLN A 116 6.22 -5.56 -3.81
CA GLN A 116 4.94 -5.95 -3.25
C GLN A 116 4.03 -4.73 -3.12
N VAL A 117 2.81 -4.84 -3.61
CA VAL A 117 1.77 -3.84 -3.40
C VAL A 117 1.06 -4.12 -2.08
N ALA A 118 0.88 -3.09 -1.24
CA ALA A 118 0.28 -3.21 0.09
C ALA A 118 -1.26 -3.30 0.04
N GLU A 119 -1.79 -4.14 -0.85
CA GLU A 119 -3.22 -4.46 -0.85
C GLU A 119 -3.52 -5.40 0.32
N GLN A 120 -4.18 -4.88 1.33
CA GLN A 120 -4.33 -5.54 2.63
C GLN A 120 -5.73 -6.09 2.92
N PHE A 121 -6.74 -5.75 2.10
CA PHE A 121 -8.13 -6.08 2.41
C PHE A 121 -8.37 -7.59 2.53
N HIS A 122 -7.73 -8.40 1.69
CA HIS A 122 -7.83 -9.85 1.75
C HIS A 122 -7.16 -10.47 2.99
N PHE A 123 -6.26 -9.74 3.68
CA PHE A 123 -5.65 -10.19 4.95
C PHE A 123 -6.49 -9.85 6.18
N GLN A 124 -7.53 -9.05 6.05
CA GLN A 124 -8.40 -8.73 7.18
C GLN A 124 -9.07 -10.01 7.72
N PRO A 125 -9.11 -10.24 9.04
CA PRO A 125 -9.64 -11.48 9.63
C PRO A 125 -11.03 -11.84 9.15
N ARG A 126 -11.91 -10.85 8.98
CA ARG A 126 -13.25 -11.03 8.43
C ARG A 126 -13.23 -11.61 7.02
N ASN A 127 -12.42 -11.05 6.13
CA ASN A 127 -12.34 -11.48 4.75
C ASN A 127 -11.67 -12.85 4.63
N GLN A 128 -10.71 -13.16 5.50
CA GLN A 128 -10.12 -14.48 5.64
C GLN A 128 -11.17 -15.52 6.08
N ALA A 129 -12.04 -15.17 7.03
CA ALA A 129 -13.11 -16.05 7.48
C ALA A 129 -14.11 -16.34 6.34
N TYR A 130 -14.52 -15.31 5.59
CA TYR A 130 -15.39 -15.49 4.42
C TYR A 130 -14.75 -16.39 3.36
N LYS A 131 -13.47 -16.21 3.08
CA LYS A 131 -12.76 -17.06 2.12
C LYS A 131 -12.74 -18.53 2.56
N LYS A 132 -12.48 -18.79 3.84
CA LYS A 132 -12.52 -20.15 4.39
C LYS A 132 -13.91 -20.81 4.27
N ILE A 133 -14.99 -20.03 4.48
CA ILE A 133 -16.37 -20.53 4.29
C ILE A 133 -16.61 -20.88 2.82
N ILE A 134 -16.16 -20.05 1.88
CA ILE A 134 -16.25 -20.33 0.44
C ILE A 134 -15.47 -21.61 0.10
N GLU A 135 -14.23 -21.72 0.56
CA GLU A 135 -13.34 -22.86 0.29
C GLU A 135 -13.82 -24.17 0.92
N SER A 136 -14.60 -24.11 2.00
CA SER A 136 -15.22 -25.30 2.60
C SER A 136 -16.28 -25.97 1.72
N GLY A 137 -16.74 -25.29 0.67
CA GLY A 137 -17.75 -25.79 -0.24
C GLY A 137 -19.18 -25.77 0.31
N VAL A 138 -19.40 -25.34 1.56
CA VAL A 138 -20.74 -25.34 2.20
C VAL A 138 -21.74 -24.42 1.45
N LEU A 139 -21.25 -23.42 0.74
CA LEU A 139 -22.08 -22.54 -0.08
C LEU A 139 -22.29 -23.04 -1.52
N GLY A 140 -21.69 -24.18 -1.88
CA GLY A 140 -21.60 -24.59 -3.28
C GLY A 140 -20.76 -23.64 -4.10
N THR A 141 -21.06 -23.54 -5.40
CA THR A 141 -20.37 -22.61 -6.30
C THR A 141 -20.83 -21.18 -6.07
N VAL A 142 -19.91 -20.31 -5.73
CA VAL A 142 -20.20 -18.86 -5.55
C VAL A 142 -20.23 -18.19 -6.92
N HIS A 143 -21.39 -17.71 -7.33
CA HIS A 143 -21.62 -17.05 -8.62
C HIS A 143 -21.70 -15.53 -8.50
N GLN A 144 -21.91 -14.99 -7.31
CA GLN A 144 -22.12 -13.57 -7.10
C GLN A 144 -21.51 -13.12 -5.76
N VAL A 145 -20.87 -11.96 -5.81
CA VAL A 145 -20.34 -11.25 -4.63
C VAL A 145 -20.82 -9.82 -4.67
N TYR A 146 -21.37 -9.34 -3.57
CA TYR A 146 -21.71 -7.93 -3.38
C TYR A 146 -20.77 -7.30 -2.37
N LEU A 147 -20.14 -6.18 -2.76
CA LEU A 147 -19.18 -5.45 -1.92
C LEU A 147 -19.61 -4.01 -1.74
N SER A 148 -19.52 -3.52 -0.51
CA SER A 148 -19.60 -2.12 -0.17
C SER A 148 -18.33 -1.74 0.58
N CYS A 149 -17.39 -1.11 -0.12
CA CYS A 149 -16.11 -0.70 0.46
C CYS A 149 -15.62 0.60 -0.18
N CYS A 150 -14.71 1.30 0.49
CA CYS A 150 -14.07 2.48 -0.04
C CYS A 150 -12.98 2.10 -1.05
N HIS A 151 -12.86 2.91 -2.10
CA HIS A 151 -11.91 2.80 -3.22
C HIS A 151 -12.10 1.55 -4.11
N ASP A 152 -12.29 1.81 -5.38
CA ASP A 152 -12.65 0.81 -6.40
C ASP A 152 -11.61 -0.30 -6.53
N TYR A 153 -10.30 0.01 -6.40
CA TYR A 153 -9.23 -0.99 -6.52
C TYR A 153 -9.25 -2.02 -5.38
N HIS A 154 -9.68 -1.64 -4.17
CA HIS A 154 -9.89 -2.59 -3.07
C HIS A 154 -11.08 -3.53 -3.35
N ALA A 155 -12.16 -3.00 -3.94
CA ALA A 155 -13.30 -3.82 -4.35
C ALA A 155 -12.88 -4.83 -5.42
N VAL A 156 -12.14 -4.39 -6.43
CA VAL A 156 -11.62 -5.30 -7.48
C VAL A 156 -10.73 -6.40 -6.89
N SER A 157 -9.87 -6.08 -5.93
CA SER A 157 -9.04 -7.05 -5.22
C SER A 157 -9.88 -8.10 -4.50
N LEU A 158 -10.93 -7.68 -3.78
CA LEU A 158 -11.83 -8.59 -3.07
C LEU A 158 -12.71 -9.43 -4.02
N PHE A 159 -13.20 -8.88 -5.14
CA PHE A 159 -13.90 -9.66 -6.15
C PHE A 159 -13.01 -10.80 -6.68
N LYS A 160 -11.78 -10.49 -7.04
CA LYS A 160 -10.81 -11.52 -7.46
C LYS A 160 -10.58 -12.57 -6.38
N TYR A 161 -10.45 -12.14 -5.14
CA TYR A 161 -10.20 -13.02 -4.01
C TYR A 161 -11.35 -13.97 -3.71
N PHE A 162 -12.60 -13.49 -3.70
CA PHE A 162 -13.77 -14.32 -3.36
C PHE A 162 -14.27 -15.18 -4.51
N LEU A 163 -14.15 -14.71 -5.75
CA LEU A 163 -14.58 -15.43 -6.95
C LEU A 163 -13.46 -16.25 -7.61
N ASP A 164 -12.24 -16.23 -7.04
CA ASP A 164 -11.04 -16.86 -7.60
C ASP A 164 -10.72 -16.45 -9.05
N ILE A 165 -11.01 -15.19 -9.41
CA ILE A 165 -10.75 -14.63 -10.73
C ILE A 165 -9.25 -14.43 -10.92
N LYS A 166 -8.68 -14.95 -12.01
CA LYS A 166 -7.24 -14.84 -12.31
C LYS A 166 -6.97 -13.88 -13.47
N GLU A 167 -7.35 -14.26 -14.67
CA GLU A 167 -7.05 -13.53 -15.91
C GLU A 167 -8.27 -13.26 -16.78
N GLU A 168 -9.47 -13.57 -16.30
CA GLU A 168 -10.71 -13.36 -17.02
C GLU A 168 -10.94 -11.87 -17.30
N LYS A 169 -11.37 -11.57 -18.52
CA LYS A 169 -11.69 -10.20 -18.94
C LYS A 169 -13.05 -9.79 -18.36
N PRO A 170 -13.10 -8.76 -17.50
CA PRO A 170 -14.36 -8.32 -16.93
C PRO A 170 -15.20 -7.54 -17.95
N LYS A 171 -16.52 -7.65 -17.84
CA LYS A 171 -17.44 -6.67 -18.40
C LYS A 171 -17.83 -5.72 -17.28
N ILE A 172 -17.52 -4.44 -17.44
CA ILE A 172 -17.77 -3.41 -16.41
C ILE A 172 -18.97 -2.56 -16.86
N GLN A 173 -19.91 -2.38 -15.93
CA GLN A 173 -20.98 -1.39 -16.06
C GLN A 173 -20.94 -0.51 -14.82
N SER A 174 -21.06 0.79 -14.99
CA SER A 174 -21.08 1.77 -13.89
C SER A 174 -22.30 2.67 -13.96
N LEU A 175 -22.83 2.99 -12.80
CA LEU A 175 -23.91 3.95 -12.63
C LEU A 175 -23.46 4.96 -11.56
N CYS A 176 -23.45 6.24 -11.93
CA CYS A 176 -23.23 7.31 -10.99
C CYS A 176 -24.59 7.86 -10.54
N LEU A 177 -24.89 7.71 -9.27
CA LEU A 177 -26.08 8.32 -8.68
C LEU A 177 -25.70 9.70 -8.16
N PRO A 178 -26.39 10.77 -8.59
CA PRO A 178 -26.18 12.10 -8.03
C PRO A 178 -26.62 12.10 -6.57
N ASP A 179 -25.71 12.36 -5.67
CA ASP A 179 -26.00 12.46 -4.25
C ASP A 179 -25.31 13.66 -3.62
N LYS A 180 -25.84 14.11 -2.49
CA LYS A 180 -25.19 15.16 -1.69
C LYS A 180 -23.97 14.58 -1.01
N VAL A 181 -22.80 15.12 -1.34
CA VAL A 181 -21.56 14.74 -0.65
C VAL A 181 -21.65 15.15 0.81
N ILE A 182 -21.66 14.18 1.71
CA ILE A 182 -21.47 14.42 3.14
C ILE A 182 -20.00 14.78 3.32
N ARG A 183 -19.72 15.97 3.87
CA ARG A 183 -18.35 16.33 4.22
C ARG A 183 -17.90 15.48 5.40
N TYR A 184 -16.85 14.72 5.21
CA TYR A 184 -16.16 14.03 6.29
C TYR A 184 -15.21 14.99 7.00
N ASN A 185 -14.97 14.76 8.28
CA ASN A 185 -13.81 15.32 8.94
C ASN A 185 -12.53 14.94 8.17
N SER A 186 -11.57 15.85 8.14
CA SER A 186 -10.30 15.55 7.47
C SER A 186 -9.70 14.26 8.02
N ARG A 187 -9.00 13.48 7.18
CA ARG A 187 -8.30 12.26 7.62
C ARG A 187 -7.21 12.52 8.67
N ASN A 188 -6.84 13.77 8.83
CA ASN A 188 -5.93 14.23 9.89
C ASN A 188 -6.65 14.36 11.23
N GLY A 189 -7.78 13.71 11.34
CA GLY A 189 -8.73 13.71 12.42
C GLY A 189 -8.17 14.13 13.76
N VAL A 190 -8.80 15.06 14.29
CA VAL A 190 -8.71 15.33 15.70
C VAL A 190 -9.68 14.40 16.39
#